data_615ad3c9569be513e58127672264ed6d
#
_entry.id   615ad3c9569be513e58127672264ed6d
#
_cell.length_a   1.000
_cell.length_b   1.000
_cell.length_c   1.000
_cell.angle_alpha   90.00
_cell.angle_beta   90.00
_cell.angle_gamma   90.00
#
_symmetry.space_group_name_H-M   'P 1'
#
loop_
_entity.id
_entity.type
_entity.pdbx_description
1 polymer ?
#
loop_
_entity_poly.entity_id
_entity_poly.type
_entity_poly.pdbx_seq_one_letter_code
_entity_poly.pdbx_strand_id
1 'polypeptide(L)'
;HDALPISTDRAAAEWRNESTQKPPKQAVYVTESNAADILKNAHAQTATVWTGDFHNAKQVLAAMKKRVRRSSEKTKNASTDIQTTFHTHRMKQAQQSRVLNMLAVEIGAGFQLNNPRAPDVRAALADVYDKPNDAPFLLPLNQLLGFIGAHEWHKKGIDIPQLGGKIHVPFGVFSPLRGEYLDLIAQAPLNPHIQTVFDIGTGSGVIAAILAKRGIPDITATDTNPKAIACATANLARLGLDKQVVVQAVDLFPEGRADLIVCNPPWLPAKPTSAVETALYDPDNAMLTAFLNGVRQHLNPQGEAWLIISDLAEHLHLRDRDFLEQCFQTTSLEVADILKTKPRHRKAADESDPLAFARNR
;
A
#
# COMPACT_ATOMS: atom_id res chain seq x y z
N HIS A 1 -4.32 -13.00 9.77
CA HIS A 1 -5.68 -12.57 9.42
C HIS A 1 -6.64 -13.46 10.18
N ASP A 2 -7.28 -12.91 11.23
CA ASP A 2 -8.25 -13.65 12.03
C ASP A 2 -9.53 -13.78 11.20
N ALA A 3 -9.70 -14.96 10.61
CA ALA A 3 -10.94 -15.37 10.00
C ALA A 3 -12.00 -15.47 11.10
N LEU A 4 -12.98 -14.59 11.07
CA LEU A 4 -14.02 -14.53 12.10
C LEU A 4 -15.30 -15.19 11.59
N PRO A 5 -15.87 -16.18 12.30
CA PRO A 5 -17.13 -16.76 11.95
C PRO A 5 -18.26 -15.74 12.10
N ILE A 6 -19.13 -15.66 11.09
CA ILE A 6 -20.35 -14.85 11.14
C ILE A 6 -21.57 -15.76 10.96
N SER A 7 -22.68 -15.35 11.53
CA SER A 7 -23.97 -16.02 11.33
C SER A 7 -24.51 -15.71 9.95
N THR A 8 -25.12 -16.68 9.28
CA THR A 8 -25.85 -16.48 8.03
C THR A 8 -27.23 -17.12 8.07
N ASP A 9 -28.07 -16.84 7.09
CA ASP A 9 -29.36 -17.49 6.90
C ASP A 9 -29.27 -18.97 6.43
N ARG A 10 -28.03 -19.48 6.22
CA ARG A 10 -27.77 -20.88 5.87
C ARG A 10 -26.99 -21.61 6.95
N ALA A 11 -25.75 -21.19 7.19
CA ALA A 11 -24.84 -21.76 8.18
C ALA A 11 -23.82 -20.71 8.59
N ALA A 12 -23.09 -20.93 9.68
CA ALA A 12 -21.96 -20.08 10.03
C ALA A 12 -20.90 -20.11 8.89
N ALA A 13 -20.39 -18.95 8.51
CA ALA A 13 -19.40 -18.79 7.46
C ALA A 13 -18.21 -17.98 7.93
N GLU A 14 -17.04 -18.27 7.39
CA GLU A 14 -15.83 -17.50 7.61
C GLU A 14 -15.90 -16.19 6.82
N TRP A 15 -15.61 -15.06 7.45
CA TRP A 15 -15.49 -13.77 6.78
C TRP A 15 -14.02 -13.38 6.66
N ARG A 16 -13.54 -13.14 5.43
CA ARG A 16 -12.21 -12.62 5.17
C ARG A 16 -12.26 -11.19 4.64
N ASN A 17 -11.40 -10.34 5.18
CA ASN A 17 -11.32 -8.93 4.84
C ASN A 17 -9.88 -8.44 5.04
N GLU A 18 -9.27 -7.91 3.99
CA GLU A 18 -7.90 -7.34 4.01
C GLU A 18 -7.88 -5.88 4.52
N SER A 19 -8.65 -5.61 5.56
CA SER A 19 -8.67 -4.32 6.24
C SER A 19 -8.92 -4.49 7.74
N THR A 20 -8.70 -3.44 8.52
CA THR A 20 -8.98 -3.42 9.96
C THR A 20 -10.48 -3.28 10.29
N GLN A 21 -11.35 -3.33 9.28
CA GLN A 21 -12.79 -3.23 9.47
C GLN A 21 -13.35 -4.49 10.13
N LYS A 22 -14.19 -4.29 11.14
CA LYS A 22 -14.89 -5.39 11.80
C LYS A 22 -15.80 -6.12 10.81
N PRO A 23 -15.94 -7.46 10.92
CA PRO A 23 -16.87 -8.23 10.11
C PRO A 23 -18.33 -7.76 10.33
N PRO A 24 -19.24 -8.08 9.41
CA PRO A 24 -20.67 -7.88 9.62
C PRO A 24 -21.15 -8.73 10.79
N LYS A 25 -22.29 -8.34 11.39
CA LYS A 25 -22.92 -9.16 12.45
C LYS A 25 -23.51 -10.45 11.90
N GLN A 26 -24.03 -10.38 10.68
CA GLN A 26 -24.64 -11.50 9.98
C GLN A 26 -24.61 -11.27 8.47
N ALA A 27 -24.89 -12.31 7.70
CA ALA A 27 -25.02 -12.24 6.26
C ALA A 27 -26.28 -12.96 5.77
N VAL A 28 -26.81 -12.49 4.64
CA VAL A 28 -27.97 -13.09 3.95
C VAL A 28 -27.61 -13.37 2.51
N TYR A 29 -28.02 -14.53 1.99
CA TYR A 29 -27.75 -14.93 0.62
C TYR A 29 -28.88 -14.46 -0.30
N VAL A 30 -28.50 -13.91 -1.46
CA VAL A 30 -29.43 -13.46 -2.49
C VAL A 30 -28.94 -13.85 -3.88
N THR A 31 -29.87 -14.19 -4.77
CA THR A 31 -29.59 -14.37 -6.22
C THR A 31 -29.74 -13.05 -6.98
N GLU A 32 -30.63 -12.18 -6.52
CA GLU A 32 -30.90 -10.86 -7.09
C GLU A 32 -31.26 -9.88 -5.97
N SER A 33 -30.81 -8.65 -6.14
CA SER A 33 -31.16 -7.53 -5.26
C SER A 33 -30.78 -6.21 -5.92
N ASN A 34 -31.24 -5.11 -5.36
CA ASN A 34 -30.88 -3.78 -5.84
C ASN A 34 -29.97 -3.03 -4.84
N ALA A 35 -29.31 -1.99 -5.32
CA ALA A 35 -28.37 -1.20 -4.50
C ALA A 35 -29.00 -0.53 -3.27
N ALA A 36 -30.33 -0.24 -3.29
CA ALA A 36 -30.99 0.39 -2.15
C ALA A 36 -31.17 -0.59 -0.99
N ASP A 37 -31.62 -1.80 -1.30
CA ASP A 37 -31.84 -2.84 -0.29
C ASP A 37 -30.52 -3.33 0.30
N ILE A 38 -29.49 -3.49 -0.52
CA ILE A 38 -28.14 -3.85 -0.03
C ILE A 38 -27.57 -2.76 0.86
N LEU A 39 -27.72 -1.49 0.52
CA LEU A 39 -27.29 -0.38 1.38
C LEU A 39 -28.07 -0.33 2.70
N LYS A 40 -29.37 -0.63 2.67
CA LYS A 40 -30.20 -0.76 3.87
C LYS A 40 -29.67 -1.87 4.78
N ASN A 41 -29.38 -3.05 4.22
CA ASN A 41 -28.78 -4.15 4.97
C ASN A 41 -27.39 -3.78 5.53
N ALA A 42 -26.56 -3.11 4.74
CA ALA A 42 -25.23 -2.67 5.14
C ALA A 42 -25.30 -1.71 6.36
N HIS A 43 -26.24 -0.78 6.40
CA HIS A 43 -26.47 0.10 7.55
C HIS A 43 -26.95 -0.68 8.78
N ALA A 44 -27.65 -1.80 8.61
CA ALA A 44 -28.02 -2.71 9.68
C ALA A 44 -26.88 -3.69 10.07
N GLN A 45 -25.68 -3.51 9.53
CA GLN A 45 -24.53 -4.39 9.72
C GLN A 45 -24.75 -5.83 9.25
N THR A 46 -25.63 -6.00 8.25
CA THR A 46 -25.89 -7.27 7.57
C THR A 46 -25.23 -7.24 6.21
N ALA A 47 -24.35 -8.20 5.95
CA ALA A 47 -23.79 -8.38 4.61
C ALA A 47 -24.79 -9.06 3.67
N THR A 48 -24.72 -8.75 2.40
CA THR A 48 -25.50 -9.42 1.35
C THR A 48 -24.54 -10.26 0.51
N VAL A 49 -24.71 -11.59 0.56
CA VAL A 49 -23.89 -12.54 -0.21
C VAL A 49 -24.57 -12.80 -1.53
N TRP A 50 -23.95 -12.38 -2.60
CA TRP A 50 -24.48 -12.51 -3.96
C TRP A 50 -24.14 -13.87 -4.56
N THR A 51 -25.16 -14.66 -4.90
CA THR A 51 -25.01 -15.98 -5.54
C THR A 51 -25.45 -15.99 -7.02
N GLY A 52 -26.06 -14.91 -7.49
CA GLY A 52 -26.47 -14.76 -8.87
C GLY A 52 -25.33 -14.39 -9.81
N ASP A 53 -25.68 -13.85 -10.97
CA ASP A 53 -24.75 -13.48 -12.01
C ASP A 53 -23.69 -12.45 -11.55
N PHE A 54 -22.43 -12.71 -11.86
CA PHE A 54 -21.29 -11.89 -11.44
C PHE A 54 -21.29 -10.49 -12.07
N HIS A 55 -21.71 -10.36 -13.33
CA HIS A 55 -21.77 -9.04 -13.97
C HIS A 55 -22.88 -8.18 -13.36
N ASN A 56 -24.00 -8.79 -12.98
CA ASN A 56 -25.06 -8.08 -12.27
C ASN A 56 -24.58 -7.61 -10.88
N ALA A 57 -23.84 -8.44 -10.14
CA ALA A 57 -23.20 -8.04 -8.88
C ALA A 57 -22.31 -6.80 -9.05
N LYS A 58 -21.49 -6.77 -10.10
CA LYS A 58 -20.63 -5.60 -10.42
C LYS A 58 -21.43 -4.34 -10.72
N GLN A 59 -22.54 -4.46 -11.47
CA GLN A 59 -23.43 -3.33 -11.78
C GLN A 59 -24.09 -2.79 -10.51
N VAL A 60 -24.55 -3.67 -9.63
CA VAL A 60 -25.13 -3.29 -8.34
C VAL A 60 -24.09 -2.61 -7.45
N LEU A 61 -22.88 -3.13 -7.37
CA LEU A 61 -21.77 -2.48 -6.65
C LEU A 61 -21.47 -1.07 -7.22
N ALA A 62 -21.48 -0.91 -8.54
CA ALA A 62 -21.28 0.39 -9.17
C ALA A 62 -22.42 1.38 -8.81
N ALA A 63 -23.66 0.91 -8.76
CA ALA A 63 -24.80 1.69 -8.31
C ALA A 63 -24.71 2.07 -6.82
N MET A 64 -24.23 1.16 -5.96
CA MET A 64 -23.94 1.46 -4.55
C MET A 64 -22.88 2.56 -4.43
N LYS A 65 -21.74 2.44 -5.14
CA LYS A 65 -20.66 3.45 -5.17
C LYS A 65 -21.20 4.84 -5.55
N LYS A 66 -22.03 4.92 -6.58
CA LYS A 66 -22.64 6.18 -7.02
C LYS A 66 -23.52 6.81 -5.94
N ARG A 67 -24.34 6.01 -5.24
CA ARG A 67 -25.23 6.49 -4.16
C ARG A 67 -24.45 6.96 -2.94
N VAL A 68 -23.45 6.18 -2.52
CA VAL A 68 -22.58 6.49 -1.37
C VAL A 68 -21.82 7.81 -1.62
N ARG A 69 -21.27 8.00 -2.84
CA ARG A 69 -20.59 9.24 -3.22
C ARG A 69 -21.53 10.44 -3.17
N ARG A 70 -22.71 10.35 -3.76
CA ARG A 70 -23.71 11.44 -3.74
C ARG A 70 -24.16 11.83 -2.32
N SER A 71 -24.30 10.86 -1.43
CA SER A 71 -24.63 11.12 -0.03
C SER A 71 -23.52 11.92 0.68
N SER A 72 -22.27 11.57 0.39
CA SER A 72 -21.09 12.23 0.97
C SER A 72 -20.90 13.68 0.45
N GLU A 73 -21.25 13.95 -0.80
CA GLU A 73 -21.17 15.30 -1.40
C GLU A 73 -22.15 16.29 -0.75
N LYS A 74 -23.30 15.81 -0.30
CA LYS A 74 -24.31 16.64 0.40
C LYS A 74 -23.87 17.09 1.81
N THR A 75 -22.89 16.42 2.41
CA THR A 75 -22.36 16.69 3.75
C THR A 75 -21.03 17.47 3.73
N LYS A 76 -20.82 18.32 2.74
CA LYS A 76 -19.61 19.17 2.67
C LYS A 76 -19.70 20.30 3.72
N ASN A 77 -19.25 20.01 4.94
CA ASN A 77 -18.81 21.06 5.85
C ASN A 77 -17.35 21.37 5.50
N ALA A 78 -17.10 22.53 4.92
CA ALA A 78 -15.75 23.03 4.70
C ALA A 78 -15.18 23.39 6.08
N SER A 79 -14.28 22.56 6.61
CA SER A 79 -13.41 22.97 7.69
C SER A 79 -12.33 23.89 7.12
N THR A 80 -12.00 24.96 7.83
CA THR A 80 -10.87 25.85 7.47
C THR A 80 -9.52 25.24 7.85
N ASP A 81 -9.52 24.19 8.71
CA ASP A 81 -8.34 23.49 9.14
C ASP A 81 -8.05 22.27 8.27
N ILE A 82 -6.84 22.22 7.67
CA ILE A 82 -6.43 21.17 6.75
C ILE A 82 -6.25 19.81 7.45
N GLN A 83 -5.77 19.79 8.69
CA GLN A 83 -5.61 18.57 9.47
C GLN A 83 -6.97 17.92 9.75
N THR A 84 -7.94 18.72 10.19
CA THR A 84 -9.32 18.27 10.37
C THR A 84 -9.94 17.78 9.07
N THR A 85 -9.66 18.46 7.95
CA THR A 85 -10.09 18.02 6.60
C THR A 85 -9.51 16.66 6.24
N PHE A 86 -8.23 16.43 6.50
CA PHE A 86 -7.57 15.14 6.27
C PHE A 86 -8.23 14.01 7.09
N HIS A 87 -8.40 14.19 8.40
CA HIS A 87 -9.00 13.18 9.26
C HIS A 87 -10.47 12.90 8.88
N THR A 88 -11.24 13.94 8.59
CA THR A 88 -12.63 13.81 8.16
C THR A 88 -12.73 13.08 6.81
N HIS A 89 -11.84 13.39 5.88
CA HIS A 89 -11.77 12.71 4.58
C HIS A 89 -11.47 11.23 4.75
N ARG A 90 -10.48 10.86 5.56
CA ARG A 90 -10.15 9.46 5.86
C ARG A 90 -11.30 8.72 6.55
N MET A 91 -11.95 9.35 7.55
CA MET A 91 -13.11 8.75 8.20
C MET A 91 -14.25 8.47 7.20
N LYS A 92 -14.55 9.44 6.31
CA LYS A 92 -15.56 9.25 5.25
C LYS A 92 -15.19 8.11 4.30
N GLN A 93 -13.94 8.02 3.86
CA GLN A 93 -13.46 6.93 3.02
C GLN A 93 -13.58 5.57 3.72
N ALA A 94 -13.20 5.48 4.99
CA ALA A 94 -13.33 4.26 5.77
C ALA A 94 -14.80 3.83 5.94
N GLN A 95 -15.69 4.78 6.20
CA GLN A 95 -17.13 4.51 6.30
C GLN A 95 -17.73 4.06 4.96
N GLN A 96 -17.36 4.72 3.86
CA GLN A 96 -17.79 4.31 2.52
C GLN A 96 -17.30 2.91 2.18
N SER A 97 -16.02 2.63 2.43
CA SER A 97 -15.43 1.29 2.23
C SER A 97 -16.17 0.24 3.03
N ARG A 98 -16.48 0.52 4.31
CA ARG A 98 -17.21 -0.39 5.18
C ARG A 98 -18.59 -0.76 4.60
N VAL A 99 -19.34 0.23 4.13
CA VAL A 99 -20.67 0.02 3.54
C VAL A 99 -20.57 -0.76 2.23
N LEU A 100 -19.60 -0.43 1.37
CA LEU A 100 -19.40 -1.12 0.09
C LEU A 100 -18.93 -2.57 0.26
N ASN A 101 -18.16 -2.85 1.32
CA ASN A 101 -17.69 -4.19 1.65
C ASN A 101 -18.81 -5.12 2.19
N MET A 102 -20.01 -4.59 2.45
CA MET A 102 -21.16 -5.41 2.84
C MET A 102 -21.82 -6.16 1.68
N LEU A 103 -21.48 -5.88 0.42
CA LEU A 103 -21.78 -6.75 -0.71
C LEU A 103 -20.64 -7.74 -0.88
N ALA A 104 -20.91 -9.03 -0.69
CA ALA A 104 -19.92 -10.10 -0.68
C ALA A 104 -20.26 -11.21 -1.69
N VAL A 105 -19.30 -12.05 -1.96
CA VAL A 105 -19.43 -13.32 -2.68
C VAL A 105 -18.87 -14.45 -1.83
N GLU A 106 -19.28 -15.69 -2.11
CA GLU A 106 -18.72 -16.87 -1.49
C GLU A 106 -17.61 -17.45 -2.37
N ILE A 107 -16.44 -17.62 -1.77
CA ILE A 107 -15.29 -18.28 -2.39
C ILE A 107 -15.27 -19.73 -1.88
N GLY A 108 -15.52 -20.67 -2.76
CA GLY A 108 -15.46 -22.10 -2.46
C GLY A 108 -14.04 -22.61 -2.27
N ALA A 109 -13.92 -23.88 -1.89
CA ALA A 109 -12.63 -24.54 -1.73
C ALA A 109 -11.73 -24.40 -2.96
N GLY A 110 -10.42 -24.25 -2.77
CA GLY A 110 -9.48 -24.03 -3.86
C GLY A 110 -9.63 -22.71 -4.59
N PHE A 111 -10.15 -21.68 -3.92
CA PHE A 111 -10.40 -20.34 -4.48
C PHE A 111 -11.41 -20.32 -5.64
N GLN A 112 -12.37 -21.22 -5.65
CA GLN A 112 -13.40 -21.27 -6.68
C GLN A 112 -14.47 -20.19 -6.47
N LEU A 113 -14.80 -19.47 -7.52
CA LEU A 113 -15.94 -18.55 -7.56
C LEU A 113 -17.01 -19.12 -8.48
N ASN A 114 -18.11 -19.59 -7.88
CA ASN A 114 -19.15 -20.35 -8.61
C ASN A 114 -20.29 -19.48 -9.17
N ASN A 115 -20.20 -18.16 -9.07
CA ASN A 115 -21.19 -17.27 -9.64
C ASN A 115 -21.23 -17.40 -11.19
N PRO A 116 -22.42 -17.43 -11.81
CA PRO A 116 -22.54 -17.44 -13.27
C PRO A 116 -21.74 -16.30 -13.90
N ARG A 117 -21.03 -16.58 -14.98
CA ARG A 117 -20.16 -15.65 -15.73
C ARG A 117 -19.03 -15.01 -14.90
N ALA A 118 -18.66 -15.59 -13.76
CA ALA A 118 -17.50 -15.14 -13.01
C ALA A 118 -16.20 -15.47 -13.74
N PRO A 119 -15.18 -14.60 -13.65
CA PRO A 119 -13.84 -14.94 -14.13
C PRO A 119 -13.18 -15.99 -13.22
N ASP A 120 -12.12 -16.62 -13.71
CA ASP A 120 -11.24 -17.39 -12.83
C ASP A 120 -10.46 -16.44 -11.91
N VAL A 121 -10.65 -16.57 -10.61
CA VAL A 121 -10.05 -15.71 -9.58
C VAL A 121 -8.93 -16.39 -8.79
N ARG A 122 -8.65 -17.69 -9.09
CA ARG A 122 -7.71 -18.49 -8.30
C ARG A 122 -6.33 -17.88 -8.20
N ALA A 123 -5.77 -17.43 -9.32
CA ALA A 123 -4.45 -16.81 -9.34
C ALA A 123 -4.44 -15.46 -8.60
N ALA A 124 -5.49 -14.65 -8.74
CA ALA A 124 -5.60 -13.37 -8.04
C ALA A 124 -5.72 -13.56 -6.52
N LEU A 125 -6.44 -14.60 -6.07
CA LEU A 125 -6.55 -14.94 -4.65
C LEU A 125 -5.26 -15.57 -4.10
N ALA A 126 -4.50 -16.32 -4.92
CA ALA A 126 -3.20 -16.86 -4.54
C ALA A 126 -2.17 -15.75 -4.28
N ASP A 127 -2.21 -14.63 -4.99
CA ASP A 127 -1.37 -13.44 -4.71
C ASP A 127 -1.66 -12.83 -3.33
N VAL A 128 -2.87 -13.07 -2.79
CA VAL A 128 -3.29 -12.48 -1.51
C VAL A 128 -3.12 -13.46 -0.35
N TYR A 129 -3.52 -14.72 -0.52
CA TYR A 129 -3.69 -15.70 0.56
C TYR A 129 -2.68 -16.85 0.55
N ASP A 130 -1.62 -16.79 -0.21
CA ASP A 130 -0.51 -17.76 -0.31
C ASP A 130 -0.95 -19.22 -0.58
N LYS A 131 -1.95 -19.74 0.15
CA LYS A 131 -2.45 -21.12 0.04
C LYS A 131 -3.96 -21.14 -0.22
N PRO A 132 -4.43 -22.04 -1.11
CA PRO A 132 -5.84 -22.29 -1.31
C PRO A 132 -6.54 -22.69 0.00
N ASN A 133 -7.81 -22.30 0.11
CA ASN A 133 -8.67 -22.66 1.24
C ASN A 133 -9.27 -24.05 1.07
N ASP A 134 -9.46 -24.76 2.17
CA ASP A 134 -10.13 -26.05 2.20
C ASP A 134 -11.66 -25.92 2.38
N ALA A 135 -12.10 -24.87 3.09
CA ALA A 135 -13.49 -24.58 3.36
C ALA A 135 -13.93 -23.24 2.74
N PRO A 136 -15.19 -23.07 2.35
CA PRO A 136 -15.71 -21.81 1.81
C PRO A 136 -15.55 -20.63 2.78
N PHE A 137 -15.37 -19.44 2.22
CA PHE A 137 -15.36 -18.18 2.98
C PHE A 137 -16.07 -17.05 2.21
N LEU A 138 -16.52 -16.05 2.93
CA LEU A 138 -17.16 -14.86 2.37
C LEU A 138 -16.13 -13.75 2.19
N LEU A 139 -16.14 -13.13 1.01
CA LEU A 139 -15.22 -12.06 0.63
C LEU A 139 -15.99 -10.87 0.07
N PRO A 140 -15.72 -9.63 0.54
CA PRO A 140 -16.29 -8.43 -0.06
C PRO A 140 -16.02 -8.37 -1.57
N LEU A 141 -17.04 -8.21 -2.38
CA LEU A 141 -16.93 -8.11 -3.85
C LEU A 141 -16.01 -6.94 -4.25
N ASN A 142 -16.08 -5.83 -3.54
CA ASN A 142 -15.23 -4.68 -3.81
C ASN A 142 -13.73 -5.00 -3.62
N GLN A 143 -13.39 -5.82 -2.63
CA GLN A 143 -12.02 -6.29 -2.42
C GLN A 143 -11.60 -7.30 -3.46
N LEU A 144 -12.45 -8.27 -3.79
CA LEU A 144 -12.18 -9.24 -4.85
C LEU A 144 -11.85 -8.55 -6.18
N LEU A 145 -12.61 -7.52 -6.56
CA LEU A 145 -12.31 -6.74 -7.77
C LEU A 145 -10.98 -5.99 -7.66
N GLY A 146 -10.63 -5.53 -6.47
CA GLY A 146 -9.31 -4.96 -6.18
C GLY A 146 -8.18 -5.98 -6.37
N PHE A 147 -8.35 -7.21 -5.87
CA PHE A 147 -7.37 -8.30 -6.02
C PHE A 147 -7.19 -8.71 -7.48
N ILE A 148 -8.29 -8.84 -8.23
CA ILE A 148 -8.24 -9.12 -9.68
C ILE A 148 -7.45 -8.02 -10.39
N GLY A 149 -7.75 -6.75 -10.10
CA GLY A 149 -7.03 -5.62 -10.69
C GLY A 149 -5.54 -5.60 -10.33
N ALA A 150 -5.19 -5.85 -9.06
CA ALA A 150 -3.80 -5.93 -8.61
C ALA A 150 -3.04 -7.09 -9.29
N HIS A 151 -3.68 -8.26 -9.44
CA HIS A 151 -3.10 -9.40 -10.13
C HIS A 151 -2.80 -9.10 -11.62
N GLU A 152 -3.72 -8.42 -12.32
CA GLU A 152 -3.46 -8.03 -13.71
C GLU A 152 -2.28 -7.05 -13.83
N TRP A 153 -2.13 -6.11 -12.90
CA TRP A 153 -0.96 -5.24 -12.82
C TRP A 153 0.32 -6.02 -12.48
N HIS A 154 0.24 -6.96 -11.54
CA HIS A 154 1.35 -7.84 -11.18
C HIS A 154 1.84 -8.62 -12.41
N LYS A 155 0.95 -9.23 -13.18
CA LYS A 155 1.28 -9.95 -14.43
C LYS A 155 1.90 -9.04 -15.48
N LYS A 156 1.30 -7.88 -15.72
CA LYS A 156 1.77 -6.94 -16.74
C LYS A 156 3.14 -6.36 -16.42
N GLY A 157 3.43 -6.17 -15.14
CA GLY A 157 4.60 -5.45 -14.65
C GLY A 157 4.51 -3.95 -14.90
N ILE A 158 5.37 -3.23 -14.21
CA ILE A 158 5.50 -1.77 -14.24
C ILE A 158 6.82 -1.44 -14.93
N ASP A 159 6.77 -0.67 -16.01
CA ASP A 159 7.96 -0.18 -16.67
C ASP A 159 8.68 0.83 -15.77
N ILE A 160 9.95 0.59 -15.51
CA ILE A 160 10.83 1.47 -14.76
C ILE A 160 11.93 1.96 -15.71
N PRO A 161 11.81 3.16 -16.25
CA PRO A 161 12.76 3.69 -17.24
C PRO A 161 14.21 3.66 -16.75
N GLN A 162 14.42 3.94 -15.44
CA GLN A 162 15.73 3.95 -14.79
C GLN A 162 16.40 2.56 -14.78
N LEU A 163 15.62 1.49 -14.90
CA LEU A 163 16.11 0.12 -14.97
C LEU A 163 16.23 -0.40 -16.41
N GLY A 164 15.59 0.27 -17.38
CA GLY A 164 15.42 -0.27 -18.73
C GLY A 164 14.62 -1.57 -18.75
N GLY A 165 13.75 -1.78 -17.77
CA GLY A 165 13.01 -3.02 -17.58
C GLY A 165 11.79 -2.88 -16.70
N LYS A 166 11.14 -4.01 -16.44
CA LYS A 166 9.92 -4.07 -15.61
C LYS A 166 10.19 -4.65 -14.23
N ILE A 167 9.43 -4.17 -13.27
CA ILE A 167 9.23 -4.85 -11.99
C ILE A 167 7.80 -5.36 -11.89
N HIS A 168 7.62 -6.41 -11.12
CA HIS A 168 6.33 -7.06 -10.88
C HIS A 168 6.00 -6.95 -9.40
N VAL A 169 4.84 -6.34 -9.08
CA VAL A 169 4.48 -6.03 -7.70
C VAL A 169 3.13 -6.66 -7.37
N PRO A 170 3.08 -7.66 -6.47
CA PRO A 170 1.85 -8.31 -6.06
C PRO A 170 1.05 -7.43 -5.09
N PHE A 171 -0.19 -7.84 -4.81
CA PHE A 171 -1.00 -7.21 -3.77
C PHE A 171 -0.30 -7.25 -2.40
N GLY A 172 -0.34 -6.14 -1.66
CA GLY A 172 0.26 -6.01 -0.33
C GLY A 172 1.71 -5.51 -0.32
N VAL A 173 2.28 -5.24 -1.50
CA VAL A 173 3.58 -4.58 -1.65
C VAL A 173 3.39 -3.20 -2.27
N PHE A 174 4.18 -2.23 -1.81
CA PHE A 174 4.13 -0.88 -2.37
C PHE A 174 4.55 -0.87 -3.83
N SER A 175 3.70 -0.27 -4.67
CA SER A 175 3.95 -0.15 -6.10
C SER A 175 4.49 1.25 -6.43
N PRO A 176 5.68 1.39 -7.05
CA PRO A 176 6.29 2.68 -7.38
C PRO A 176 5.69 3.32 -8.64
N LEU A 177 4.36 3.23 -8.81
CA LEU A 177 3.65 3.88 -9.92
C LEU A 177 3.79 5.42 -9.92
N ARG A 178 4.10 6.00 -8.77
CA ARG A 178 4.45 7.40 -8.57
C ARG A 178 5.95 7.48 -8.30
N GLY A 179 6.72 7.30 -9.36
CA GLY A 179 8.15 7.04 -9.31
C GLY A 179 9.02 8.28 -9.53
N GLU A 180 8.50 9.50 -9.29
CA GLU A 180 9.28 10.72 -9.47
C GLU A 180 10.56 10.73 -8.62
N TYR A 181 10.50 10.13 -7.43
CA TYR A 181 11.68 9.97 -6.56
C TYR A 181 12.73 9.01 -7.15
N LEU A 182 12.35 8.09 -8.05
CA LEU A 182 13.30 7.19 -8.70
C LEU A 182 14.24 7.95 -9.64
N ASP A 183 13.78 9.06 -10.24
CA ASP A 183 14.64 9.96 -11.02
C ASP A 183 15.72 10.57 -10.12
N LEU A 184 15.36 10.97 -8.90
CA LEU A 184 16.32 11.50 -7.92
C LEU A 184 17.36 10.45 -7.55
N ILE A 185 16.94 9.20 -7.26
CA ILE A 185 17.87 8.10 -6.95
C ILE A 185 18.78 7.77 -8.15
N ALA A 186 18.25 7.81 -9.36
CA ALA A 186 19.03 7.53 -10.56
C ALA A 186 20.06 8.62 -10.89
N GLN A 187 19.78 9.88 -10.54
CA GLN A 187 20.57 11.06 -10.92
C GLN A 187 21.39 11.66 -9.78
N ALA A 188 21.07 11.34 -8.52
CA ALA A 188 21.83 11.87 -7.37
C ALA A 188 23.32 11.57 -7.52
N PRO A 189 24.21 12.53 -7.22
CA PRO A 189 25.64 12.30 -7.26
C PRO A 189 26.02 11.09 -6.38
N LEU A 190 26.77 10.15 -6.93
CA LEU A 190 27.35 9.04 -6.18
C LEU A 190 28.84 9.30 -5.98
N ASN A 191 29.26 9.25 -4.74
CA ASN A 191 30.69 9.25 -4.44
C ASN A 191 31.34 7.99 -5.04
N PRO A 192 32.42 8.09 -5.83
CA PRO A 192 33.09 6.93 -6.44
C PRO A 192 33.59 5.87 -5.44
N HIS A 193 33.73 6.25 -4.17
CA HIS A 193 34.18 5.33 -3.12
C HIS A 193 33.06 4.46 -2.53
N ILE A 194 31.79 4.70 -2.88
CA ILE A 194 30.68 3.87 -2.40
C ILE A 194 30.75 2.49 -3.04
N GLN A 195 30.97 1.47 -2.20
CA GLN A 195 31.02 0.07 -2.58
C GLN A 195 29.90 -0.74 -1.95
N THR A 196 29.46 -0.33 -0.74
CA THR A 196 28.47 -1.04 0.05
C THR A 196 27.24 -0.15 0.31
N VAL A 197 26.04 -0.73 0.12
CA VAL A 197 24.77 -0.03 0.33
C VAL A 197 23.80 -0.86 1.14
N PHE A 198 23.06 -0.20 2.03
CA PHE A 198 21.86 -0.75 2.64
C PHE A 198 20.62 -0.03 2.09
N ASP A 199 19.66 -0.78 1.57
CA ASP A 199 18.33 -0.30 1.16
C ASP A 199 17.30 -0.72 2.20
N ILE A 200 16.90 0.21 3.06
CA ILE A 200 16.05 -0.03 4.23
C ILE A 200 14.57 0.10 3.87
N GLY A 201 13.80 -0.97 4.11
CA GLY A 201 12.40 -1.03 3.70
C GLY A 201 12.26 -1.13 2.18
N THR A 202 12.98 -2.08 1.58
CA THR A 202 13.18 -2.18 0.12
C THR A 202 11.89 -2.36 -0.70
N GLY A 203 10.82 -2.87 -0.09
CA GLY A 203 9.52 -3.07 -0.75
C GLY A 203 9.63 -3.95 -2.00
N SER A 204 9.50 -3.35 -3.18
CA SER A 204 9.62 -4.07 -4.47
C SER A 204 11.07 -4.32 -4.94
N GLY A 205 12.06 -3.84 -4.21
CA GLY A 205 13.48 -3.91 -4.60
C GLY A 205 13.91 -2.86 -5.62
N VAL A 206 13.06 -1.90 -5.95
CA VAL A 206 13.31 -0.96 -7.06
C VAL A 206 14.50 -0.02 -6.79
N ILE A 207 14.67 0.47 -5.55
CA ILE A 207 15.79 1.35 -5.19
C ILE A 207 17.10 0.57 -5.25
N ALA A 208 17.16 -0.59 -4.60
CA ALA A 208 18.32 -1.47 -4.66
C ALA A 208 18.70 -1.83 -6.11
N ALA A 209 17.71 -2.11 -6.97
CA ALA A 209 17.92 -2.40 -8.38
C ALA A 209 18.52 -1.20 -9.14
N ILE A 210 18.04 0.01 -8.90
CA ILE A 210 18.59 1.23 -9.53
C ILE A 210 20.04 1.44 -9.09
N LEU A 211 20.34 1.29 -7.82
CA LEU A 211 21.70 1.46 -7.29
C LEU A 211 22.66 0.39 -7.82
N ALA A 212 22.22 -0.87 -7.95
CA ALA A 212 22.99 -1.92 -8.61
C ALA A 212 23.28 -1.61 -10.08
N LYS A 213 22.28 -1.12 -10.83
CA LYS A 213 22.45 -0.65 -12.23
C LYS A 213 23.41 0.54 -12.35
N ARG A 214 23.55 1.34 -11.30
CA ARG A 214 24.54 2.45 -11.23
C ARG A 214 25.96 1.96 -10.91
N GLY A 215 26.15 0.64 -10.78
CA GLY A 215 27.46 0.02 -10.65
C GLY A 215 27.90 -0.28 -9.22
N ILE A 216 27.02 -0.19 -8.23
CA ILE A 216 27.33 -0.55 -6.85
C ILE A 216 27.38 -2.09 -6.75
N PRO A 217 28.52 -2.65 -6.27
CA PRO A 217 28.72 -4.11 -6.34
C PRO A 217 28.08 -4.89 -5.20
N ASP A 218 27.84 -4.27 -4.03
CA ASP A 218 27.38 -4.95 -2.82
C ASP A 218 26.24 -4.19 -2.15
N ILE A 219 25.04 -4.72 -2.23
CA ILE A 219 23.83 -4.11 -1.70
C ILE A 219 23.09 -5.11 -0.82
N THR A 220 22.78 -4.71 0.41
CA THR A 220 21.87 -5.45 1.28
C THR A 220 20.55 -4.69 1.38
N ALA A 221 19.48 -5.33 0.93
CA ALA A 221 18.12 -4.80 0.95
C ALA A 221 17.32 -5.45 2.08
N THR A 222 16.67 -4.68 2.94
CA THR A 222 15.93 -5.21 4.09
C THR A 222 14.45 -4.87 4.03
N ASP A 223 13.62 -5.76 4.55
CA ASP A 223 12.19 -5.52 4.78
C ASP A 223 11.68 -6.46 5.88
N THR A 224 10.58 -6.11 6.52
CA THR A 224 9.87 -6.97 7.49
C THR A 224 8.69 -7.70 6.88
N ASN A 225 8.17 -7.23 5.75
CA ASN A 225 7.03 -7.82 5.06
C ASN A 225 7.48 -9.02 4.19
N PRO A 226 7.06 -10.26 4.51
CA PRO A 226 7.45 -11.43 3.72
C PRO A 226 7.11 -11.33 2.24
N LYS A 227 5.99 -10.65 1.89
CA LYS A 227 5.60 -10.42 0.49
C LYS A 227 6.53 -9.43 -0.21
N ALA A 228 7.01 -8.42 0.49
CA ALA A 228 8.00 -7.48 -0.05
C ALA A 228 9.34 -8.18 -0.30
N ILE A 229 9.79 -9.02 0.64
CA ILE A 229 11.02 -9.82 0.50
C ILE A 229 10.94 -10.74 -0.72
N ALA A 230 9.85 -11.50 -0.86
CA ALA A 230 9.64 -12.37 -2.01
C ALA A 230 9.56 -11.57 -3.32
N CYS A 231 8.87 -10.44 -3.31
CA CYS A 231 8.74 -9.53 -4.45
C CYS A 231 10.10 -8.97 -4.89
N ALA A 232 10.88 -8.40 -3.96
CA ALA A 232 12.20 -7.85 -4.23
C ALA A 232 13.14 -8.93 -4.78
N THR A 233 13.21 -10.09 -4.14
CA THR A 233 14.03 -11.22 -4.59
C THR A 233 13.68 -11.63 -6.03
N ALA A 234 12.39 -11.78 -6.34
CA ALA A 234 11.95 -12.14 -7.69
C ALA A 234 12.27 -11.06 -8.74
N ASN A 235 12.08 -9.78 -8.40
CA ASN A 235 12.40 -8.68 -9.31
C ASN A 235 13.91 -8.58 -9.58
N LEU A 236 14.72 -8.68 -8.54
CA LEU A 236 16.18 -8.63 -8.67
C LEU A 236 16.71 -9.79 -9.53
N ALA A 237 16.18 -11.00 -9.34
CA ALA A 237 16.53 -12.16 -10.19
C ALA A 237 16.13 -11.94 -11.66
N ARG A 238 14.92 -11.42 -11.95
CA ARG A 238 14.48 -11.08 -13.32
C ARG A 238 15.37 -10.04 -13.99
N LEU A 239 15.91 -9.11 -13.22
CA LEU A 239 16.79 -8.05 -13.70
C LEU A 239 18.26 -8.50 -13.80
N GLY A 240 18.59 -9.73 -13.36
CA GLY A 240 19.95 -10.26 -13.32
C GLY A 240 20.84 -9.56 -12.28
N LEU A 241 20.27 -9.09 -11.17
CA LEU A 241 20.92 -8.32 -10.12
C LEU A 241 21.06 -9.09 -8.80
N ASP A 242 20.64 -10.35 -8.77
CA ASP A 242 20.66 -11.24 -7.60
C ASP A 242 22.07 -11.58 -7.07
N LYS A 243 23.10 -11.33 -7.86
CA LYS A 243 24.51 -11.45 -7.41
C LYS A 243 25.04 -10.21 -6.71
N GLN A 244 24.43 -9.05 -6.98
CA GLN A 244 24.85 -7.76 -6.41
C GLN A 244 23.98 -7.35 -5.22
N VAL A 245 22.76 -7.87 -5.13
CA VAL A 245 21.77 -7.50 -4.12
C VAL A 245 21.32 -8.72 -3.34
N VAL A 246 21.53 -8.70 -2.03
CA VAL A 246 21.02 -9.69 -1.08
C VAL A 246 19.81 -9.12 -0.36
N VAL A 247 18.68 -9.84 -0.37
CA VAL A 247 17.45 -9.43 0.35
C VAL A 247 17.39 -10.19 1.67
N GLN A 248 17.16 -9.46 2.78
CA GLN A 248 17.11 -10.00 4.14
C GLN A 248 15.80 -9.63 4.85
N ALA A 249 15.26 -10.59 5.61
CA ALA A 249 14.11 -10.39 6.50
C ALA A 249 14.59 -9.79 7.82
N VAL A 250 14.84 -8.50 7.84
CA VAL A 250 15.38 -7.78 9.01
C VAL A 250 14.61 -6.48 9.22
N ASP A 251 14.34 -6.13 10.47
CA ASP A 251 13.76 -4.84 10.84
C ASP A 251 14.85 -3.76 10.80
N LEU A 252 14.64 -2.77 9.93
CA LEU A 252 15.57 -1.69 9.66
C LEU A 252 16.95 -2.20 9.18
N PHE A 253 17.98 -2.15 10.03
CA PHE A 253 19.36 -2.31 9.63
C PHE A 253 19.84 -3.76 9.67
N PRO A 254 20.54 -4.23 8.63
CA PRO A 254 21.27 -5.49 8.69
C PRO A 254 22.52 -5.33 9.56
N GLU A 255 23.18 -6.45 9.84
CA GLU A 255 24.48 -6.40 10.53
C GLU A 255 25.55 -5.67 9.71
N GLY A 256 26.45 -4.96 10.40
CA GLY A 256 27.58 -4.28 9.79
C GLY A 256 27.33 -2.79 9.50
N ARG A 257 28.08 -2.29 8.52
CA ARG A 257 28.06 -0.89 8.10
C ARG A 257 28.14 -0.79 6.59
N ALA A 258 27.61 0.32 6.04
CA ALA A 258 27.66 0.61 4.62
C ALA A 258 28.17 2.02 4.34
N ASP A 259 28.63 2.24 3.11
CA ASP A 259 29.06 3.55 2.64
C ASP A 259 27.89 4.47 2.33
N LEU A 260 26.77 3.86 1.91
CA LEU A 260 25.51 4.54 1.65
C LEU A 260 24.36 3.76 2.28
N ILE A 261 23.45 4.44 2.97
CA ILE A 261 22.22 3.85 3.48
C ILE A 261 21.04 4.64 2.93
N VAL A 262 20.13 3.95 2.24
CA VAL A 262 18.96 4.57 1.62
C VAL A 262 17.69 4.10 2.33
N CYS A 263 16.77 5.01 2.60
CA CYS A 263 15.48 4.71 3.16
C CYS A 263 14.38 5.57 2.52
N ASN A 264 13.32 4.91 2.08
CA ASN A 264 12.07 5.55 1.69
C ASN A 264 10.95 5.12 2.65
N PRO A 265 10.90 5.70 3.87
CA PRO A 265 9.91 5.32 4.87
C PRO A 265 8.50 5.75 4.44
N PRO A 266 7.43 5.25 5.05
CA PRO A 266 6.10 5.80 4.87
C PRO A 266 6.06 7.29 5.24
N TRP A 267 5.35 8.11 4.45
CA TRP A 267 5.48 9.57 4.55
C TRP A 267 4.52 10.25 5.52
N LEU A 268 3.40 9.59 5.86
CA LEU A 268 2.33 10.21 6.63
C LEU A 268 2.17 9.60 8.03
N PRO A 269 2.27 10.40 9.11
CA PRO A 269 2.13 9.92 10.48
C PRO A 269 0.65 9.68 10.84
N ALA A 270 0.09 8.58 10.31
CA ALA A 270 -1.27 8.17 10.59
C ALA A 270 -1.38 6.64 10.68
N LYS A 271 -2.45 6.13 11.26
CA LYS A 271 -2.65 4.69 11.40
C LYS A 271 -3.14 4.09 10.07
N PRO A 272 -2.50 3.02 9.55
CA PRO A 272 -2.99 2.30 8.39
C PRO A 272 -4.30 1.58 8.70
N THR A 273 -5.18 1.42 7.71
CA THR A 273 -6.45 0.69 7.80
C THR A 273 -6.44 -0.58 6.96
N SER A 274 -5.36 -0.85 6.26
CA SER A 274 -5.15 -2.07 5.47
C SER A 274 -3.65 -2.38 5.34
N ALA A 275 -3.31 -3.60 4.94
CA ALA A 275 -1.92 -4.02 4.71
C ALA A 275 -1.22 -3.16 3.63
N VAL A 276 -1.93 -2.72 2.60
CA VAL A 276 -1.37 -1.84 1.55
C VAL A 276 -1.05 -0.45 2.09
N GLU A 277 -1.79 0.02 3.07
CA GLU A 277 -1.59 1.34 3.68
C GLU A 277 -0.37 1.41 4.61
N THR A 278 0.17 0.28 5.09
CA THR A 278 1.38 0.26 5.94
C THR A 278 2.59 0.88 5.25
N ALA A 279 2.65 0.81 3.93
CA ALA A 279 3.71 1.44 3.15
C ALA A 279 3.52 2.96 2.91
N LEU A 280 2.38 3.53 3.33
CA LEU A 280 2.05 4.95 3.19
C LEU A 280 1.98 5.68 4.53
N TYR A 281 1.61 4.96 5.57
CA TYR A 281 1.36 5.52 6.89
C TYR A 281 2.31 4.94 7.93
N ASP A 282 2.99 5.84 8.65
CA ASP A 282 3.94 5.57 9.73
C ASP A 282 3.38 6.18 11.03
N PRO A 283 2.63 5.42 11.84
CA PRO A 283 2.09 5.95 13.09
C PRO A 283 3.17 6.61 13.94
N ASP A 284 2.91 7.84 14.35
CA ASP A 284 3.81 8.62 15.21
C ASP A 284 5.23 8.81 14.64
N ASN A 285 5.42 8.69 13.31
CA ASN A 285 6.72 8.69 12.62
C ASN A 285 7.70 7.62 13.19
N ALA A 286 7.19 6.46 13.60
CA ALA A 286 7.96 5.47 14.33
C ALA A 286 9.13 4.91 13.50
N MET A 287 8.89 4.51 12.24
CA MET A 287 9.93 4.00 11.35
C MET A 287 10.94 5.11 10.99
N LEU A 288 10.46 6.31 10.66
CA LEU A 288 11.31 7.46 10.34
C LEU A 288 12.25 7.80 11.51
N THR A 289 11.72 7.87 12.73
CA THR A 289 12.48 8.16 13.93
C THR A 289 13.49 7.05 14.24
N ALA A 290 13.08 5.79 14.14
CA ALA A 290 13.95 4.65 14.37
C ALA A 290 15.10 4.60 13.34
N PHE A 291 14.81 4.90 12.06
CA PHE A 291 15.84 5.02 11.03
C PHE A 291 16.85 6.11 11.37
N LEU A 292 16.40 7.32 11.67
CA LEU A 292 17.30 8.45 11.99
C LEU A 292 18.14 8.19 13.23
N ASN A 293 17.59 7.54 14.25
CA ASN A 293 18.31 7.18 15.48
C ASN A 293 19.40 6.11 15.26
N GLY A 294 19.17 5.19 14.31
CA GLY A 294 20.08 4.06 14.07
C GLY A 294 21.10 4.29 12.96
N VAL A 295 20.80 5.13 11.97
CA VAL A 295 21.57 5.20 10.71
C VAL A 295 23.05 5.50 10.92
N ARG A 296 23.40 6.40 11.84
CA ARG A 296 24.78 6.79 12.11
C ARG A 296 25.65 5.61 12.57
N GLN A 297 25.09 4.67 13.33
CA GLN A 297 25.81 3.50 13.84
C GLN A 297 26.14 2.49 12.75
N HIS A 298 25.37 2.52 11.66
CA HIS A 298 25.51 1.61 10.51
C HIS A 298 26.22 2.26 9.32
N LEU A 299 26.63 3.52 9.40
CA LEU A 299 27.45 4.17 8.38
C LEU A 299 28.94 3.89 8.60
N ASN A 300 29.66 3.63 7.51
CA ASN A 300 31.11 3.68 7.47
C ASN A 300 31.62 5.12 7.75
N PRO A 301 32.88 5.29 8.18
CA PRO A 301 33.49 6.62 8.22
C PRO A 301 33.36 7.31 6.85
N GLN A 302 32.86 8.56 6.83
CA GLN A 302 32.51 9.31 5.61
C GLN A 302 31.33 8.75 4.78
N GLY A 303 30.61 7.77 5.32
CA GLY A 303 29.39 7.28 4.70
C GLY A 303 28.25 8.31 4.76
N GLU A 304 27.29 8.18 3.86
CA GLU A 304 26.15 9.07 3.76
C GLU A 304 24.83 8.31 3.81
N ALA A 305 23.76 9.00 4.19
CA ALA A 305 22.40 8.46 4.17
C ALA A 305 21.51 9.26 3.23
N TRP A 306 20.71 8.56 2.43
CA TRP A 306 19.67 9.17 1.59
C TRP A 306 18.29 8.89 2.17
N LEU A 307 17.64 9.91 2.64
CA LEU A 307 16.27 9.87 3.13
C LEU A 307 15.33 10.39 2.04
N ILE A 308 14.44 9.52 1.53
CA ILE A 308 13.40 9.91 0.58
C ILE A 308 12.12 10.20 1.35
N ILE A 309 11.70 11.44 1.36
CA ILE A 309 10.52 11.86 2.11
C ILE A 309 9.74 12.94 1.37
N SER A 310 8.43 12.98 1.59
CA SER A 310 7.55 14.03 1.09
C SER A 310 7.26 15.03 2.22
N ASP A 311 7.17 16.31 1.90
CA ASP A 311 6.70 17.37 2.78
C ASP A 311 5.16 17.45 2.89
N LEU A 312 4.48 16.43 2.36
CA LEU A 312 3.02 16.35 2.43
C LEU A 312 2.50 16.33 3.87
N ALA A 313 3.21 15.68 4.79
CA ALA A 313 2.82 15.64 6.20
C ALA A 313 2.82 17.04 6.84
N GLU A 314 3.82 17.85 6.52
CA GLU A 314 3.92 19.25 6.96
C GLU A 314 2.84 20.13 6.35
N HIS A 315 2.52 19.95 5.06
CA HIS A 315 1.43 20.66 4.39
C HIS A 315 0.05 20.26 4.89
N LEU A 316 -0.11 19.05 5.41
CA LEU A 316 -1.32 18.57 6.06
C LEU A 316 -1.38 18.90 7.56
N HIS A 317 -0.36 19.54 8.11
CA HIS A 317 -0.17 19.82 9.54
C HIS A 317 -0.23 18.55 10.41
N LEU A 318 0.24 17.42 9.87
CA LEU A 318 0.35 16.14 10.57
C LEU A 318 1.73 15.95 11.21
N ARG A 319 2.71 16.73 10.78
CA ARG A 319 4.07 16.77 11.28
C ARG A 319 4.53 18.23 11.32
N ASP A 320 5.24 18.63 12.38
CA ASP A 320 5.77 19.98 12.51
C ASP A 320 6.87 20.22 11.48
N ARG A 321 7.01 21.45 11.01
CA ARG A 321 7.97 21.80 9.95
C ARG A 321 9.42 21.65 10.37
N ASP A 322 9.70 21.79 11.65
CA ASP A 322 11.02 21.66 12.26
C ASP A 322 11.34 20.25 12.77
N PHE A 323 10.38 19.31 12.63
CA PHE A 323 10.52 17.94 13.14
C PHE A 323 11.78 17.25 12.61
N LEU A 324 12.02 17.29 11.30
CA LEU A 324 13.20 16.65 10.71
C LEU A 324 14.50 17.33 11.17
N GLU A 325 14.51 18.64 11.25
CA GLU A 325 15.68 19.40 11.73
C GLU A 325 16.01 19.05 13.19
N GLN A 326 15.00 18.97 14.05
CA GLN A 326 15.17 18.52 15.44
C GLN A 326 15.70 17.07 15.51
N CYS A 327 15.20 16.16 14.67
CA CYS A 327 15.71 14.79 14.58
C CYS A 327 17.19 14.78 14.15
N PHE A 328 17.58 15.55 13.15
CA PHE A 328 18.99 15.62 12.69
C PHE A 328 19.90 16.16 13.78
N GLN A 329 19.50 17.21 14.48
CA GLN A 329 20.27 17.75 15.61
C GLN A 329 20.45 16.72 16.72
N THR A 330 19.36 16.04 17.12
CA THR A 330 19.38 15.04 18.20
C THR A 330 20.25 13.83 17.86
N THR A 331 20.28 13.42 16.59
CA THR A 331 21.04 12.26 16.12
C THR A 331 22.45 12.62 15.63
N SER A 332 22.85 13.91 15.69
CA SER A 332 24.11 14.40 15.17
C SER A 332 24.32 14.08 13.69
N LEU A 333 23.26 14.22 12.90
CA LEU A 333 23.29 14.16 11.46
C LEU A 333 23.31 15.57 10.88
N GLU A 334 24.02 15.73 9.78
CA GLU A 334 24.09 17.00 9.04
C GLU A 334 23.52 16.80 7.64
N VAL A 335 22.70 17.74 7.19
CA VAL A 335 22.14 17.72 5.83
C VAL A 335 23.20 18.26 4.88
N ALA A 336 23.77 17.37 4.06
CA ALA A 336 24.79 17.74 3.08
C ALA A 336 24.18 18.36 1.82
N ASP A 337 23.03 17.84 1.34
CA ASP A 337 22.34 18.34 0.14
C ASP A 337 20.85 17.96 0.16
N ILE A 338 20.05 18.67 -0.62
CA ILE A 338 18.61 18.44 -0.77
C ILE A 338 18.24 18.44 -2.25
N LEU A 339 17.88 17.26 -2.76
CA LEU A 339 17.31 17.12 -4.11
C LEU A 339 15.78 17.15 -4.03
N LYS A 340 15.13 17.84 -4.97
CA LYS A 340 13.69 18.05 -4.96
C LYS A 340 13.06 17.65 -6.29
N THR A 341 11.87 17.07 -6.22
CA THR A 341 11.00 16.81 -7.37
C THR A 341 9.54 17.12 -7.02
N LYS A 342 8.71 17.30 -8.03
CA LYS A 342 7.26 17.52 -7.83
C LYS A 342 6.46 16.36 -8.40
N PRO A 343 5.30 16.03 -7.78
CA PRO A 343 4.40 15.01 -8.33
C PRO A 343 3.94 15.38 -9.75
N ARG A 344 4.09 14.44 -10.69
CA ARG A 344 3.64 14.60 -12.11
C ARG A 344 2.32 13.89 -12.40
N HIS A 345 1.76 13.24 -11.40
CA HIS A 345 0.60 12.37 -11.55
C HIS A 345 -0.71 13.16 -11.67
N ARG A 346 -1.61 12.75 -12.60
CA ARG A 346 -2.92 13.41 -12.83
C ARG A 346 -3.78 13.56 -11.55
N LYS A 347 -3.72 12.63 -10.63
CA LYS A 347 -4.45 12.75 -9.34
C LYS A 347 -3.88 13.81 -8.38
N ALA A 348 -2.65 14.25 -8.59
CA ALA A 348 -2.13 15.39 -7.83
C ALA A 348 -2.85 16.68 -8.21
N ALA A 349 -3.30 16.78 -9.47
CA ALA A 349 -4.02 17.92 -10.05
C ALA A 349 -5.57 17.77 -9.97
N ASP A 350 -6.10 16.76 -9.28
CA ASP A 350 -7.55 16.52 -9.16
C ASP A 350 -8.18 17.50 -8.16
N GLU A 351 -8.70 18.61 -8.66
CA GLU A 351 -9.36 19.65 -7.86
C GLU A 351 -10.59 19.15 -7.07
N SER A 352 -11.13 17.99 -7.41
CA SER A 352 -12.22 17.37 -6.65
C SER A 352 -11.75 16.72 -5.34
N ASP A 353 -10.44 16.45 -5.20
CA ASP A 353 -9.83 15.94 -3.98
C ASP A 353 -9.63 17.10 -2.98
N PRO A 354 -10.25 17.09 -1.79
CA PRO A 354 -10.09 18.15 -0.80
C PRO A 354 -8.65 18.34 -0.30
N LEU A 355 -7.77 17.38 -0.60
CA LEU A 355 -6.35 17.40 -0.25
C LEU A 355 -5.44 17.74 -1.43
N ALA A 356 -5.99 18.04 -2.62
CA ALA A 356 -5.20 18.36 -3.82
C ALA A 356 -4.26 19.55 -3.59
N PHE A 357 -4.70 20.56 -2.88
CA PHE A 357 -3.89 21.72 -2.51
C PHE A 357 -2.59 21.35 -1.78
N ALA A 358 -2.66 20.43 -0.82
CA ALA A 358 -1.47 19.97 -0.09
C ALA A 358 -0.56 19.09 -0.96
N ARG A 359 -1.12 18.37 -1.94
CA ARG A 359 -0.37 17.48 -2.82
C ARG A 359 0.34 18.18 -3.98
N ASN A 360 -0.09 19.39 -4.34
CA ASN A 360 0.45 20.16 -5.48
C ASN A 360 1.53 21.15 -5.07
N ARG A 361 1.87 21.24 -3.83
CA ARG A 361 2.96 22.10 -3.32
C ARG A 361 4.29 21.38 -3.30
#